data_689de4d5d0edb90917e7c9d6892a23c6
#
_entry.id   689de4d5d0edb90917e7c9d6892a23c6
#
_cell.length_a   1.000
_cell.length_b   1.000
_cell.length_c   1.000
_cell.angle_alpha   90.00
_cell.angle_beta   90.00
_cell.angle_gamma   90.00
#
_symmetry.space_group_name_H-M   'P 1'
#
loop_
_entity.id
_entity.type
_entity.pdbx_description
1 polymer ?
#
loop_
_entity_poly.entity_id
_entity_poly.type
_entity_poly.pdbx_seq_one_letter_code
_entity_poly.pdbx_strand_id
1 'polypeptide(L)'
;HSGKKKKIQLPGSGTFDISELLLNFADYQKKTGIYGYCCGKIILKELVGNIRFDERIKLAEDFDFFLKLYPKVSKICFNDKTEYFYLQESENSSAMVKDSEIDYRTQLFINIRYKHFLEKENVYSGSNELIVSQLLSNYVIFSLLYCNIEKLKNCFEELQLICKSEGIKACGRNFFEKWILLLLYENKYYLLKISLQLRRLMRHLIRRLLRR
;
A
#
# COMPACT_ATOMS: atom_id res chain seq x y z
N HIS A 1 -28.89 -14.10 -4.56
CA HIS A 1 -27.69 -13.30 -4.84
C HIS A 1 -26.74 -14.10 -5.74
N SER A 2 -26.69 -13.78 -7.03
CA SER A 2 -25.67 -14.28 -7.96
C SER A 2 -24.36 -13.49 -7.76
N GLY A 3 -23.68 -13.73 -6.63
CA GLY A 3 -22.38 -13.11 -6.37
C GLY A 3 -21.37 -13.55 -7.42
N LYS A 4 -20.72 -12.60 -8.09
CA LYS A 4 -19.62 -12.89 -9.01
C LYS A 4 -18.49 -13.55 -8.23
N LYS A 5 -18.20 -14.82 -8.53
CA LYS A 5 -17.05 -15.53 -7.96
C LYS A 5 -15.78 -15.10 -8.74
N LYS A 6 -14.77 -14.63 -8.02
CA LYS A 6 -13.44 -14.36 -8.58
C LYS A 6 -12.46 -15.37 -7.99
N LYS A 7 -11.86 -16.19 -8.84
CA LYS A 7 -10.78 -17.09 -8.43
C LYS A 7 -9.45 -16.32 -8.43
N ILE A 8 -8.71 -16.39 -7.32
CA ILE A 8 -7.34 -15.87 -7.27
C ILE A 8 -6.44 -16.90 -7.95
N GLN A 9 -5.68 -16.45 -8.94
CA GLN A 9 -4.71 -17.29 -9.62
C GLN A 9 -3.43 -17.35 -8.78
N LEU A 10 -3.03 -18.54 -8.38
CA LEU A 10 -1.79 -18.81 -7.66
C LEU A 10 -0.58 -18.80 -8.61
N PRO A 11 0.65 -18.59 -8.09
CA PRO A 11 1.88 -18.71 -8.88
C PRO A 11 2.08 -20.08 -9.51
N GLY A 12 1.55 -21.12 -8.87
CA GLY A 12 1.60 -22.52 -9.27
C GLY A 12 0.99 -23.39 -8.18
N SER A 13 1.04 -24.73 -8.36
CA SER A 13 0.73 -25.71 -7.32
C SER A 13 2.02 -26.42 -6.92
N GLY A 14 2.21 -26.65 -5.62
CA GLY A 14 3.40 -27.29 -5.07
C GLY A 14 4.22 -26.38 -4.16
N THR A 15 5.45 -26.79 -3.87
CA THR A 15 6.36 -26.12 -2.95
C THR A 15 7.41 -25.34 -3.71
N PHE A 16 7.56 -24.08 -3.36
CA PHE A 16 8.49 -23.11 -3.95
C PHE A 16 9.43 -22.57 -2.89
N ASP A 17 10.66 -22.33 -3.24
CA ASP A 17 11.56 -21.54 -2.42
C ASP A 17 11.11 -20.08 -2.41
N ILE A 18 11.19 -19.41 -1.24
CA ILE A 18 10.73 -18.03 -1.12
C ILE A 18 11.49 -17.10 -2.08
N SER A 19 12.79 -17.35 -2.32
CA SER A 19 13.61 -16.56 -3.23
C SER A 19 13.07 -16.52 -4.66
N GLU A 20 12.51 -17.62 -5.16
CA GLU A 20 11.87 -17.67 -6.48
C GLU A 20 10.61 -16.79 -6.55
N LEU A 21 9.81 -16.83 -5.50
CA LEU A 21 8.58 -16.05 -5.40
C LEU A 21 8.85 -14.55 -5.24
N LEU A 22 9.95 -14.19 -4.58
CA LEU A 22 10.32 -12.80 -4.32
C LEU A 22 10.69 -12.03 -5.59
N LEU A 23 11.16 -12.69 -6.65
CA LEU A 23 11.51 -12.05 -7.92
C LEU A 23 10.32 -11.28 -8.55
N ASN A 24 9.10 -11.78 -8.35
CA ASN A 24 7.86 -11.18 -8.85
C ASN A 24 6.86 -10.84 -7.74
N PHE A 25 7.34 -10.64 -6.52
CA PHE A 25 6.50 -10.49 -5.33
C PHE A 25 5.52 -9.32 -5.46
N ALA A 26 6.00 -8.14 -5.87
CA ALA A 26 5.16 -6.95 -5.97
C ALA A 26 4.09 -7.09 -7.06
N ASP A 27 4.40 -7.75 -8.17
CA ASP A 27 3.43 -7.99 -9.24
C ASP A 27 2.31 -8.94 -8.79
N TYR A 28 2.65 -10.06 -8.14
CA TYR A 28 1.67 -10.97 -7.58
C TYR A 28 0.85 -10.33 -6.45
N GLN A 29 1.51 -9.61 -5.54
CA GLN A 29 0.81 -8.90 -4.46
C GLN A 29 -0.18 -7.88 -5.03
N LYS A 30 0.22 -7.09 -6.03
CA LYS A 30 -0.65 -6.11 -6.68
C LYS A 30 -1.85 -6.75 -7.39
N LYS A 31 -1.65 -7.89 -8.06
CA LYS A 31 -2.68 -8.58 -8.84
C LYS A 31 -3.66 -9.36 -7.98
N THR A 32 -3.18 -9.98 -6.93
CA THR A 32 -3.91 -11.01 -6.18
C THR A 32 -4.13 -10.67 -4.70
N GLY A 33 -3.25 -9.87 -4.11
CA GLY A 33 -3.22 -9.63 -2.66
C GLY A 33 -2.73 -10.84 -1.84
N ILE A 34 -2.37 -11.97 -2.50
CA ILE A 34 -2.18 -13.26 -1.84
C ILE A 34 -1.09 -13.24 -0.77
N TYR A 35 -0.06 -12.45 -0.92
CA TYR A 35 1.01 -12.34 0.08
C TYR A 35 0.60 -11.50 1.29
N GLY A 36 -0.46 -10.68 1.18
CA GLY A 36 -0.90 -9.78 2.24
C GLY A 36 -2.07 -10.31 3.08
N TYR A 37 -2.90 -11.21 2.57
CA TYR A 37 -4.08 -11.68 3.30
C TYR A 37 -3.74 -12.84 4.25
N CYS A 38 -4.33 -12.84 5.46
CA CYS A 38 -4.26 -13.99 6.38
C CYS A 38 -5.16 -15.15 5.94
N CYS A 39 -6.21 -14.86 5.19
CA CYS A 39 -7.20 -15.84 4.77
C CYS A 39 -6.60 -16.91 3.86
N GLY A 40 -7.05 -18.17 4.05
CA GLY A 40 -6.63 -19.30 3.24
C GLY A 40 -5.16 -19.71 3.41
N LYS A 41 -4.55 -19.41 4.56
CA LYS A 41 -3.16 -19.78 4.88
C LYS A 41 -3.06 -20.63 6.13
N ILE A 42 -2.11 -21.54 6.10
CA ILE A 42 -1.65 -22.30 7.27
C ILE A 42 -0.18 -21.92 7.48
N ILE A 43 0.18 -21.56 8.70
CA ILE A 43 1.51 -21.07 9.05
C ILE A 43 2.03 -21.90 10.21
N LEU A 44 3.29 -22.35 10.12
CA LEU A 44 3.94 -23.05 11.21
C LEU A 44 4.07 -22.11 12.41
N LYS A 45 3.65 -22.57 13.57
CA LYS A 45 3.64 -21.79 14.81
C LYS A 45 5.03 -21.24 15.18
N GLU A 46 6.06 -22.04 14.93
CA GLU A 46 7.46 -21.71 15.22
C GLU A 46 7.93 -20.49 14.41
N LEU A 47 7.48 -20.36 13.16
CA LEU A 47 7.79 -19.19 12.31
C LEU A 47 7.15 -17.92 12.86
N VAL A 48 5.92 -18.02 13.36
CA VAL A 48 5.21 -16.88 13.96
C VAL A 48 5.95 -16.40 15.21
N GLY A 49 6.33 -17.31 16.11
CA GLY A 49 7.06 -16.98 17.34
C GLY A 49 6.44 -15.79 18.09
N ASN A 50 7.22 -14.71 18.23
CA ASN A 50 6.80 -13.48 18.90
C ASN A 50 6.25 -12.40 17.95
N ILE A 51 6.06 -12.70 16.64
CA ILE A 51 5.43 -11.76 15.72
C ILE A 51 3.98 -11.58 16.11
N ARG A 52 3.52 -10.33 16.19
CA ARG A 52 2.13 -9.98 16.51
C ARG A 52 1.63 -8.93 15.54
N PHE A 53 0.30 -8.87 15.36
CA PHE A 53 -0.35 -7.76 14.69
C PHE A 53 -0.09 -6.45 15.45
N ASP A 54 0.08 -5.37 14.72
CA ASP A 54 0.14 -4.04 15.33
C ASP A 54 -1.31 -3.50 15.44
N GLU A 55 -1.85 -3.46 16.66
CA GLU A 55 -3.24 -3.04 16.92
C GLU A 55 -3.53 -1.59 16.52
N ARG A 56 -2.49 -0.79 16.29
CA ARG A 56 -2.62 0.59 15.80
C ARG A 56 -2.92 0.65 14.31
N ILE A 57 -2.63 -0.42 13.57
CA ILE A 57 -2.84 -0.51 12.11
C ILE A 57 -4.26 -1.04 11.87
N LYS A 58 -5.14 -0.18 11.33
CA LYS A 58 -6.53 -0.51 11.04
C LYS A 58 -6.76 -1.05 9.63
N LEU A 59 -5.80 -0.88 8.74
CA LEU A 59 -5.88 -1.30 7.34
C LEU A 59 -4.52 -1.83 6.90
N ALA A 60 -4.51 -2.96 6.22
CA ALA A 60 -3.31 -3.70 5.79
C ALA A 60 -2.46 -4.23 6.97
N GLU A 61 -3.05 -4.47 8.13
CA GLU A 61 -2.44 -5.11 9.30
C GLU A 61 -1.94 -6.51 8.97
N ASP A 62 -2.69 -7.23 8.13
CA ASP A 62 -2.31 -8.54 7.61
C ASP A 62 -1.00 -8.46 6.82
N PHE A 63 -0.90 -7.49 5.91
CA PHE A 63 0.31 -7.31 5.11
C PHE A 63 1.51 -6.91 5.96
N ASP A 64 1.33 -6.02 6.94
CA ASP A 64 2.37 -5.65 7.91
C ASP A 64 2.86 -6.87 8.69
N PHE A 65 1.94 -7.74 9.13
CA PHE A 65 2.28 -8.99 9.80
C PHE A 65 3.13 -9.91 8.91
N PHE A 66 2.74 -10.10 7.64
CA PHE A 66 3.47 -10.94 6.71
C PHE A 66 4.84 -10.38 6.32
N LEU A 67 5.00 -9.06 6.20
CA LEU A 67 6.31 -8.45 5.98
C LEU A 67 7.31 -8.72 7.11
N LYS A 68 6.80 -8.92 8.35
CA LYS A 68 7.64 -9.36 9.50
C LYS A 68 7.92 -10.85 9.47
N LEU A 69 7.02 -11.65 8.87
CA LEU A 69 7.11 -13.10 8.83
C LEU A 69 8.00 -13.62 7.70
N TYR A 70 7.87 -13.07 6.48
CA TYR A 70 8.57 -13.56 5.28
C TYR A 70 10.09 -13.69 5.43
N PRO A 71 10.82 -12.83 6.15
CA PRO A 71 12.24 -13.01 6.38
C PRO A 71 12.64 -14.31 7.10
N LYS A 72 11.66 -15.02 7.70
CA LYS A 72 11.87 -16.31 8.38
C LYS A 72 11.40 -17.50 7.55
N VAL A 73 10.74 -17.24 6.42
CA VAL A 73 10.16 -18.28 5.56
C VAL A 73 11.20 -18.70 4.54
N SER A 74 11.48 -19.99 4.44
CA SER A 74 12.32 -20.55 3.38
C SER A 74 11.49 -21.09 2.20
N LYS A 75 10.33 -21.66 2.50
CA LYS A 75 9.46 -22.30 1.49
C LYS A 75 7.99 -21.95 1.69
N ILE A 76 7.26 -21.85 0.57
CA ILE A 76 5.80 -21.70 0.54
C ILE A 76 5.21 -22.81 -0.32
N CYS A 77 4.20 -23.50 0.20
CA CYS A 77 3.45 -24.47 -0.55
C CYS A 77 2.10 -23.88 -0.98
N PHE A 78 1.82 -23.93 -2.27
CA PHE A 78 0.52 -23.56 -2.82
C PHE A 78 -0.30 -24.80 -3.14
N ASN A 79 -1.55 -24.83 -2.67
CA ASN A 79 -2.54 -25.84 -3.01
C ASN A 79 -3.51 -25.22 -4.02
N ASP A 80 -3.69 -25.86 -5.19
CA ASP A 80 -4.59 -25.41 -6.26
C ASP A 80 -6.07 -25.72 -6.01
N LYS A 81 -6.37 -26.52 -4.96
CA LYS A 81 -7.74 -26.78 -4.54
C LYS A 81 -8.34 -25.54 -3.91
N THR A 82 -9.57 -25.19 -4.32
CA THR A 82 -10.30 -24.06 -3.74
C THR A 82 -11.05 -24.54 -2.49
N GLU A 83 -10.48 -24.26 -1.33
CA GLU A 83 -11.02 -24.67 -0.02
C GLU A 83 -11.47 -23.47 0.83
N TYR A 84 -11.14 -22.25 0.43
CA TYR A 84 -11.49 -21.03 1.14
C TYR A 84 -12.29 -20.07 0.26
N PHE A 85 -13.43 -19.62 0.78
CA PHE A 85 -14.30 -18.64 0.13
C PHE A 85 -14.35 -17.37 0.98
N TYR A 86 -13.81 -16.28 0.46
CA TYR A 86 -13.92 -14.96 1.09
C TYR A 86 -15.21 -14.27 0.62
N LEU A 87 -16.16 -14.11 1.53
CA LEU A 87 -17.41 -13.38 1.27
C LEU A 87 -17.15 -11.87 1.43
N GLN A 88 -17.31 -11.13 0.35
CA GLN A 88 -17.34 -9.69 0.39
C GLN A 88 -18.79 -9.23 0.55
N GLU A 89 -19.24 -9.03 1.78
CA GLU A 89 -20.51 -8.37 2.05
C GLU A 89 -20.31 -6.86 1.99
N SER A 90 -21.19 -6.18 1.23
CA SER A 90 -21.05 -4.76 0.87
C SER A 90 -21.10 -3.78 2.05
N GLU A 91 -21.52 -4.20 3.24
CA GLU A 91 -21.76 -3.28 4.37
C GLU A 91 -20.78 -3.40 5.53
N ASN A 92 -20.05 -4.51 5.68
CA ASN A 92 -19.22 -4.79 6.85
C ASN A 92 -17.76 -5.16 6.55
N SER A 93 -17.27 -5.04 5.32
CA SER A 93 -15.88 -5.38 5.04
C SER A 93 -14.96 -4.20 5.36
N SER A 94 -13.81 -4.46 5.99
CA SER A 94 -12.73 -3.49 6.17
C SER A 94 -12.27 -2.85 4.86
N ALA A 95 -12.61 -3.44 3.70
CA ALA A 95 -12.43 -2.89 2.37
C ALA A 95 -13.31 -1.64 2.08
N MET A 96 -14.30 -1.34 2.91
CA MET A 96 -15.21 -0.20 2.80
C MET A 96 -14.80 1.01 3.67
N VAL A 97 -13.57 1.02 4.19
CA VAL A 97 -13.05 2.19 4.91
C VAL A 97 -13.09 3.40 3.98
N LYS A 98 -13.81 4.45 4.36
CA LYS A 98 -13.87 5.68 3.57
C LYS A 98 -12.48 6.31 3.49
N ASP A 99 -12.15 6.92 2.35
CA ASP A 99 -10.88 7.64 2.16
C ASP A 99 -10.53 8.60 3.31
N SER A 100 -11.54 9.19 3.96
CA SER A 100 -11.37 10.08 5.11
C SER A 100 -10.96 9.38 6.41
N GLU A 101 -11.09 8.07 6.47
CA GLU A 101 -10.78 7.24 7.65
C GLU A 101 -9.45 6.50 7.49
N ILE A 102 -8.87 6.52 6.29
CA ILE A 102 -7.58 5.88 6.01
C ILE A 102 -6.45 6.75 6.57
N ASP A 103 -5.63 6.16 7.42
CA ASP A 103 -4.36 6.76 7.82
C ASP A 103 -3.30 6.49 6.74
N TYR A 104 -3.21 7.39 5.76
CA TYR A 104 -2.28 7.27 4.64
C TYR A 104 -0.80 7.30 5.07
N ARG A 105 -0.49 7.88 6.23
CA ARG A 105 0.88 7.86 6.78
C ARG A 105 1.24 6.46 7.27
N THR A 106 0.35 5.81 7.99
CA THR A 106 0.54 4.41 8.38
C THR A 106 0.71 3.53 7.14
N GLN A 107 -0.08 3.75 6.08
CA GLN A 107 0.09 3.04 4.81
C GLN A 107 1.45 3.32 4.16
N LEU A 108 1.94 4.56 4.21
CA LEU A 108 3.29 4.90 3.74
C LEU A 108 4.36 4.10 4.49
N PHE A 109 4.30 4.04 5.82
CA PHE A 109 5.26 3.27 6.63
C PHE A 109 5.23 1.76 6.37
N ILE A 110 4.05 1.17 6.15
CA ILE A 110 3.93 -0.24 5.75
C ILE A 110 4.65 -0.46 4.41
N ASN A 111 4.48 0.45 3.44
CA ASN A 111 5.12 0.33 2.14
C ASN A 111 6.63 0.65 2.15
N ILE A 112 7.12 1.46 3.09
CA ILE A 112 8.55 1.62 3.36
C ILE A 112 9.12 0.31 3.91
N ARG A 113 8.43 -0.35 4.84
CA ARG A 113 8.81 -1.67 5.34
C ARG A 113 8.83 -2.73 4.22
N TYR A 114 7.87 -2.63 3.30
CA TYR A 114 7.83 -3.47 2.11
C TYR A 114 9.07 -3.26 1.23
N LYS A 115 9.45 -2.01 0.95
CA LYS A 115 10.68 -1.66 0.24
C LYS A 115 11.89 -2.27 0.94
N HIS A 116 12.06 -2.01 2.24
CA HIS A 116 13.20 -2.52 3.02
C HIS A 116 13.27 -4.05 3.04
N PHE A 117 12.12 -4.74 3.06
CA PHE A 117 12.07 -6.19 2.92
C PHE A 117 12.66 -6.64 1.59
N LEU A 118 12.22 -6.06 0.47
CA LEU A 118 12.73 -6.43 -0.86
C LEU A 118 14.21 -6.04 -1.05
N GLU A 119 14.65 -4.93 -0.47
CA GLU A 119 16.07 -4.52 -0.46
C GLU A 119 16.93 -5.52 0.29
N LYS A 120 16.50 -5.94 1.48
CA LYS A 120 17.19 -6.93 2.30
C LYS A 120 17.34 -8.28 1.61
N GLU A 121 16.32 -8.68 0.85
CA GLU A 121 16.31 -9.91 0.07
C GLU A 121 17.00 -9.76 -1.30
N ASN A 122 17.60 -8.59 -1.59
CA ASN A 122 18.28 -8.26 -2.87
C ASN A 122 17.39 -8.39 -4.12
N VAL A 123 16.09 -8.18 -3.99
CA VAL A 123 15.12 -8.27 -5.11
C VAL A 123 14.38 -6.96 -5.37
N TYR A 124 14.85 -5.84 -4.77
CA TYR A 124 14.31 -4.50 -5.04
C TYR A 124 14.83 -3.95 -6.37
N SER A 125 14.38 -4.55 -7.47
CA SER A 125 14.73 -4.18 -8.84
C SER A 125 13.58 -4.52 -9.80
N GLY A 126 13.65 -4.07 -11.04
CA GLY A 126 12.69 -4.41 -12.09
C GLY A 126 11.24 -4.07 -11.70
N SER A 127 10.34 -5.05 -11.80
CA SER A 127 8.92 -4.87 -11.46
C SER A 127 8.67 -4.58 -10.00
N ASN A 128 9.46 -5.15 -9.09
CA ASN A 128 9.34 -4.91 -7.65
C ASN A 128 9.63 -3.44 -7.33
N GLU A 129 10.74 -2.88 -7.84
CA GLU A 129 11.10 -1.48 -7.65
C GLU A 129 10.04 -0.55 -8.25
N LEU A 130 9.61 -0.83 -9.48
CA LEU A 130 8.62 0.01 -10.17
C LEU A 130 7.30 0.10 -9.41
N ILE A 131 6.76 -1.04 -8.98
CA ILE A 131 5.48 -1.11 -8.29
C ILE A 131 5.56 -0.47 -6.91
N VAL A 132 6.60 -0.77 -6.13
CA VAL A 132 6.72 -0.25 -4.77
C VAL A 132 7.04 1.25 -4.79
N SER A 133 7.88 1.74 -5.69
CA SER A 133 8.12 3.18 -5.87
C SER A 133 6.83 3.93 -6.21
N GLN A 134 5.96 3.36 -7.06
CA GLN A 134 4.66 3.94 -7.38
C GLN A 134 3.74 3.96 -6.15
N LEU A 135 3.71 2.91 -5.33
CA LEU A 135 2.92 2.85 -4.10
C LEU A 135 3.41 3.90 -3.10
N LEU A 136 4.71 4.02 -2.87
CA LEU A 136 5.29 5.02 -1.98
C LEU A 136 4.92 6.43 -2.42
N SER A 137 5.09 6.76 -3.70
CA SER A 137 4.70 8.07 -4.24
C SER A 137 3.20 8.36 -4.07
N ASN A 138 2.34 7.36 -4.29
CA ASN A 138 0.90 7.50 -4.09
C ASN A 138 0.55 7.82 -2.63
N TYR A 139 1.17 7.13 -1.66
CA TYR A 139 0.88 7.36 -0.24
C TYR A 139 1.44 8.69 0.26
N VAL A 140 2.57 9.17 -0.28
CA VAL A 140 3.05 10.54 -0.03
C VAL A 140 2.02 11.55 -0.52
N ILE A 141 1.53 11.42 -1.75
CA ILE A 141 0.51 12.30 -2.34
C ILE A 141 -0.78 12.27 -1.52
N PHE A 142 -1.28 11.08 -1.16
CA PHE A 142 -2.51 10.93 -0.40
C PHE A 142 -2.36 11.50 1.01
N SER A 143 -1.23 11.33 1.66
CA SER A 143 -0.95 11.97 2.94
C SER A 143 -1.08 13.49 2.88
N LEU A 144 -0.62 14.13 1.79
CA LEU A 144 -0.79 15.58 1.57
C LEU A 144 -2.23 15.96 1.22
N LEU A 145 -2.87 15.19 0.33
CA LEU A 145 -4.24 15.48 -0.16
C LEU A 145 -5.29 15.41 0.93
N TYR A 146 -5.14 14.45 1.85
CA TYR A 146 -6.11 14.19 2.92
C TYR A 146 -5.68 14.77 4.28
N CYS A 147 -4.51 15.41 4.35
CA CYS A 147 -4.06 16.11 5.55
C CYS A 147 -4.99 17.28 5.89
N ASN A 148 -5.26 17.49 7.19
CA ASN A 148 -5.90 18.72 7.63
C ASN A 148 -5.01 19.94 7.30
N ILE A 149 -5.62 21.04 6.84
CA ILE A 149 -4.91 22.27 6.46
C ILE A 149 -4.07 22.83 7.62
N GLU A 150 -4.57 22.75 8.85
CA GLU A 150 -3.85 23.20 10.04
C GLU A 150 -2.57 22.42 10.31
N LYS A 151 -2.57 21.13 9.97
CA LYS A 151 -1.43 20.20 10.13
C LYS A 151 -0.57 20.08 8.87
N LEU A 152 -0.95 20.76 7.78
CA LEU A 152 -0.31 20.56 6.47
C LEU A 152 1.17 20.90 6.48
N LYS A 153 1.59 21.93 7.22
CA LYS A 153 3.00 22.34 7.30
C LYS A 153 3.86 21.22 7.93
N ASN A 154 3.43 20.70 9.07
CA ASN A 154 4.14 19.63 9.75
C ASN A 154 4.16 18.35 8.91
N CYS A 155 3.03 18.02 8.27
CA CYS A 155 2.94 16.90 7.35
C CYS A 155 3.89 17.05 6.15
N PHE A 156 3.99 18.26 5.58
CA PHE A 156 4.89 18.56 4.48
C PHE A 156 6.36 18.37 4.87
N GLU A 157 6.79 18.95 6.00
CA GLU A 157 8.16 18.87 6.49
C GLU A 157 8.57 17.42 6.80
N GLU A 158 7.68 16.67 7.45
CA GLU A 158 7.90 15.26 7.74
C GLU A 158 8.00 14.41 6.47
N LEU A 159 7.08 14.57 5.53
CA LEU A 159 7.10 13.82 4.27
C LEU A 159 8.34 14.16 3.43
N GLN A 160 8.80 15.39 3.47
CA GLN A 160 10.04 15.80 2.80
C GLN A 160 11.25 15.06 3.38
N LEU A 161 11.34 14.95 4.71
CA LEU A 161 12.41 14.19 5.38
C LEU A 161 12.33 12.71 5.02
N ILE A 162 11.14 12.11 5.07
CA ILE A 162 10.92 10.70 4.70
C ILE A 162 11.30 10.45 3.23
N CYS A 163 10.85 11.31 2.30
CA CYS A 163 11.20 11.16 0.88
C CYS A 163 12.70 11.20 0.66
N LYS A 164 13.41 12.09 1.36
CA LYS A 164 14.86 12.22 1.26
C LYS A 164 15.60 11.03 1.86
N SER A 165 15.23 10.60 3.09
CA SER A 165 15.89 9.49 3.79
C SER A 165 15.65 8.15 3.09
N GLU A 166 14.45 7.94 2.55
CA GLU A 166 14.05 6.69 1.89
C GLU A 166 14.34 6.67 0.38
N GLY A 167 14.83 7.78 -0.19
CA GLY A 167 15.10 7.88 -1.63
C GLY A 167 13.83 7.66 -2.48
N ILE A 168 12.66 8.13 -1.99
CA ILE A 168 11.39 7.95 -2.71
C ILE A 168 11.43 8.77 -3.99
N LYS A 169 11.29 8.11 -5.14
CA LYS A 169 11.27 8.78 -6.44
C LYS A 169 9.92 9.44 -6.72
N ALA A 170 9.91 10.53 -7.48
CA ALA A 170 8.69 11.24 -7.86
C ALA A 170 7.94 10.51 -9.00
N CYS A 171 7.13 9.53 -8.67
CA CYS A 171 6.37 8.70 -9.61
C CYS A 171 4.86 9.06 -9.64
N GLY A 172 4.53 10.31 -9.99
CA GLY A 172 3.12 10.74 -10.13
C GLY A 172 2.44 10.15 -11.38
N ARG A 173 1.17 9.72 -11.25
CA ARG A 173 0.37 9.12 -12.33
C ARG A 173 -0.15 10.14 -13.33
N ASN A 174 -0.34 11.37 -12.92
CA ASN A 174 -0.86 12.47 -13.74
C ASN A 174 -0.09 13.76 -13.47
N PHE A 175 -0.36 14.80 -14.27
CA PHE A 175 0.33 16.10 -14.16
C PHE A 175 0.22 16.70 -12.77
N PHE A 176 -0.94 16.68 -12.14
CA PHE A 176 -1.15 17.25 -10.82
C PHE A 176 -0.34 16.51 -9.74
N GLU A 177 -0.31 15.19 -9.78
CA GLU A 177 0.48 14.38 -8.84
C GLU A 177 1.99 14.64 -9.00
N LYS A 178 2.48 14.71 -10.23
CA LYS A 178 3.87 15.08 -10.53
C LYS A 178 4.20 16.48 -10.02
N TRP A 179 3.28 17.44 -10.21
CA TRP A 179 3.41 18.80 -9.71
C TRP A 179 3.50 18.85 -8.18
N ILE A 180 2.61 18.16 -7.46
CA ILE A 180 2.65 18.11 -5.98
C ILE A 180 3.96 17.51 -5.46
N LEU A 181 4.43 16.43 -6.08
CA LEU A 181 5.72 15.83 -5.71
C LEU A 181 6.88 16.79 -6.00
N LEU A 182 6.89 17.45 -7.16
CA LEU A 182 7.90 18.46 -7.47
C LEU A 182 7.96 19.55 -6.41
N LEU A 183 6.81 20.10 -6.02
CA LEU A 183 6.74 21.14 -4.99
C LEU A 183 7.23 20.66 -3.62
N LEU A 184 6.99 19.39 -3.30
CA LEU A 184 7.51 18.76 -2.08
C LEU A 184 9.05 18.67 -2.13
N TYR A 185 9.62 18.18 -3.24
CA TYR A 185 11.07 18.04 -3.40
C TYR A 185 11.79 19.40 -3.46
N GLU A 186 11.19 20.38 -4.14
CA GLU A 186 11.74 21.77 -4.24
C GLU A 186 11.48 22.62 -3.00
N ASN A 187 10.93 22.06 -1.93
CA ASN A 187 10.60 22.76 -0.68
C ASN A 187 9.68 23.99 -0.89
N LYS A 188 8.72 23.88 -1.83
CA LYS A 188 7.80 24.98 -2.18
C LYS A 188 6.47 24.88 -1.43
N TYR A 189 6.51 24.92 -0.10
CA TYR A 189 5.33 24.72 0.75
C TYR A 189 4.13 25.61 0.39
N TYR A 190 4.33 26.92 0.21
CA TYR A 190 3.23 27.85 -0.07
C TYR A 190 2.54 27.56 -1.39
N LEU A 191 3.29 27.24 -2.45
CA LEU A 191 2.74 26.85 -3.74
C LEU A 191 1.98 25.53 -3.64
N LEU A 192 2.50 24.58 -2.89
CA LEU A 192 1.82 23.31 -2.61
C LEU A 192 0.50 23.56 -1.89
N LYS A 193 0.49 24.37 -0.82
CA LYS A 193 -0.72 24.73 -0.07
C LYS A 193 -1.79 25.33 -0.97
N ILE A 194 -1.42 26.32 -1.81
CA ILE A 194 -2.33 26.94 -2.78
C ILE A 194 -2.87 25.91 -3.77
N SER A 195 -2.01 25.06 -4.34
CA SER A 195 -2.40 24.01 -5.29
C SER A 195 -3.42 23.04 -4.69
N LEU A 196 -3.24 22.62 -3.44
CA LEU A 196 -4.17 21.74 -2.73
C LEU A 196 -5.50 22.43 -2.43
N GLN A 197 -5.48 23.72 -2.04
CA GLN A 197 -6.70 24.51 -1.79
C GLN A 197 -7.52 24.67 -3.07
N LEU A 198 -6.89 25.06 -4.19
CA LEU A 198 -7.55 25.18 -5.48
C LEU A 198 -8.19 23.85 -5.91
N ARG A 199 -7.49 22.73 -5.77
CA ARG A 199 -8.06 21.41 -6.08
C ARG A 199 -9.30 21.09 -5.22
N ARG A 200 -9.28 21.42 -3.93
CA ARG A 200 -10.44 21.21 -3.03
C ARG A 200 -11.64 22.05 -3.47
N LEU A 201 -11.41 23.32 -3.80
CA LEU A 201 -12.46 24.23 -4.31
C LEU A 201 -13.05 23.72 -5.62
N MET A 202 -12.21 23.34 -6.59
CA MET A 202 -12.66 22.79 -7.87
C MET A 202 -13.51 21.52 -7.69
N ARG A 203 -13.10 20.59 -6.85
CA ARG A 203 -13.90 19.39 -6.54
C ARG A 203 -15.26 19.73 -5.93
N HIS A 204 -15.31 20.74 -5.06
CA HIS A 204 -16.57 21.18 -4.44
C HIS A 204 -17.51 21.80 -5.48
N LEU A 205 -17.01 22.65 -6.38
CA LEU A 205 -17.75 23.25 -7.47
C LEU A 205 -18.30 22.20 -8.43
N ILE A 206 -17.48 21.26 -8.88
CA ILE A 206 -17.90 20.17 -9.78
C ILE A 206 -19.01 19.33 -9.13
N ARG A 207 -18.87 18.96 -7.84
CA ARG A 207 -19.92 18.21 -7.13
C ARG A 207 -21.24 18.98 -7.02
N ARG A 208 -21.20 20.31 -6.87
CA ARG A 208 -22.41 21.14 -6.88
C ARG A 208 -23.09 21.22 -8.25
N LEU A 209 -22.29 21.30 -9.31
CA LEU A 209 -22.79 21.33 -10.70
C LEU A 209 -23.43 20.00 -11.11
N LEU A 210 -22.85 18.87 -10.69
CA LEU A 210 -23.36 17.53 -11.00
C LEU A 210 -24.59 17.12 -10.18
N ARG A 211 -24.96 17.87 -9.14
CA ARG A 211 -26.17 17.64 -8.31
C ARG A 211 -27.35 18.49 -8.74
N ARG A 212 -27.19 19.35 -9.73
CA ARG A 212 -28.26 20.10 -10.43
C ARG A 212 -28.65 19.40 -11.71
#